data_45407c31fa735f6f01d5bd927f33249d
#
_entry.id   45407c31fa735f6f01d5bd927f33249d
#
_cell.length_a   1.000
_cell.length_b   1.000
_cell.length_c   1.000
_cell.angle_alpha   90.00
_cell.angle_beta   90.00
_cell.angle_gamma   90.00
#
_symmetry.space_group_name_H-M   'P 1'
#
loop_
_entity.id
_entity.type
_entity.pdbx_description
1 polymer ?
#
loop_
_entity_poly.entity_id
_entity_poly.type
_entity_poly.pdbx_seq_one_letter_code
_entity_poly.pdbx_strand_id
1 'polypeptide(L)'
;MNTAKPWLKNYPAGVPAQLILPTQTSLVDLLDESFARYPKRKAIESMGHSFSYEELNVLSEQFASYLQSLDLPMGSRVAIMFPNVTQYLIAMLGALRAGLVVVNVNPLYTSRELEHQLNDSQALVLVLSENFAHIYQQIAEKTSVKRVIVSSLGDLLGPKGLLVNFAARYIKKIIPQWAFPHTRFTDALQLGKQHLFQKPTIDPNAIAFLQYTGGTTGVSKGATLLHRNVLANVLQTDAWLEPVLRDQHDQQLVFLCALPMTHIFALTACALLGLRKGGLLLLVANPRDITGLIKLLAKHPEVNIFPGVNTLFHALVHRPEFSKLKLSNLLVTIGGGMAMQKKTADHWQAITGNPIAQGYGLSETSPVVCVNTPLIEKFTGLIGLPLPNTDVVILGEDGKRMPMGEAGEICIQGPQVMAGYWNQPEETRKVFTVDGYFKSGDIGFMDSEGYVTIVDRIKDMIVVGGFKVFPNEVEEVLASMPGIHECAVVGVEHRKLGEIVKAYIVKDKYDLTNADVLQFCKEQLTSYKRPRKIVFVSELPKSNVGKILRREVRKLGDSSS
;
A
#
# COMPACT_ATOMS: atom_id res chain seq x y z
N MET A 1 3.68 -34.92 -8.15
CA MET A 1 3.76 -34.42 -9.53
C MET A 1 4.63 -33.18 -9.49
N ASN A 2 5.75 -33.21 -10.23
CA ASN A 2 6.67 -32.06 -10.29
C ASN A 2 5.96 -30.96 -11.09
N THR A 3 5.30 -30.03 -10.40
CA THR A 3 4.60 -28.93 -11.07
C THR A 3 5.66 -27.97 -11.60
N ALA A 4 5.89 -28.03 -12.90
CA ALA A 4 6.82 -27.13 -13.57
C ALA A 4 6.43 -25.67 -13.21
N LYS A 5 7.40 -24.89 -12.73
CA LYS A 5 7.25 -23.46 -12.45
C LYS A 5 7.71 -22.69 -13.69
N PRO A 6 6.82 -22.43 -14.66
CA PRO A 6 7.21 -21.91 -15.98
C PRO A 6 7.87 -20.52 -15.89
N TRP A 7 7.55 -19.75 -14.88
CA TRP A 7 8.10 -18.40 -14.66
C TRP A 7 9.60 -18.38 -14.36
N LEU A 8 10.20 -19.47 -13.85
CA LEU A 8 11.60 -19.47 -13.43
C LEU A 8 12.57 -19.24 -14.60
N LYS A 9 12.22 -19.68 -15.81
CA LYS A 9 13.04 -19.48 -17.02
C LYS A 9 13.08 -18.01 -17.47
N ASN A 10 12.09 -17.20 -17.03
CA ASN A 10 11.93 -15.80 -17.39
C ASN A 10 12.40 -14.84 -16.28
N TYR A 11 13.02 -15.38 -15.23
CA TYR A 11 13.63 -14.52 -14.22
C TYR A 11 14.77 -13.70 -14.80
N PRO A 12 14.89 -12.41 -14.43
CA PRO A 12 16.03 -11.61 -14.83
C PRO A 12 17.35 -12.25 -14.38
N ALA A 13 18.40 -12.10 -15.19
CA ALA A 13 19.72 -12.59 -14.85
C ALA A 13 20.18 -12.04 -13.48
N GLY A 14 20.58 -12.94 -12.58
CA GLY A 14 21.00 -12.61 -11.22
C GLY A 14 19.89 -12.70 -10.17
N VAL A 15 18.62 -12.88 -10.56
CA VAL A 15 17.54 -13.19 -9.61
C VAL A 15 17.51 -14.69 -9.35
N PRO A 16 17.72 -15.16 -8.11
CA PRO A 16 17.70 -16.59 -7.82
C PRO A 16 16.27 -17.14 -7.80
N ALA A 17 16.08 -18.37 -8.25
CA ALA A 17 14.81 -19.08 -8.17
C ALA A 17 14.35 -19.29 -6.72
N GLN A 18 15.32 -19.48 -5.82
CA GLN A 18 15.10 -19.64 -4.39
C GLN A 18 16.09 -18.79 -3.61
N LEU A 19 15.58 -18.04 -2.65
CA LEU A 19 16.35 -17.31 -1.66
C LEU A 19 16.53 -18.17 -0.42
N ILE A 20 17.74 -18.15 0.14
CA ILE A 20 18.01 -18.69 1.47
C ILE A 20 17.55 -17.64 2.47
N LEU A 21 16.41 -17.87 3.07
CA LEU A 21 15.88 -16.97 4.08
C LEU A 21 16.44 -17.32 5.47
N PRO A 22 16.89 -16.32 6.24
CA PRO A 22 17.40 -16.57 7.59
C PRO A 22 16.26 -16.99 8.52
N THR A 23 16.45 -18.11 9.23
CA THR A 23 15.40 -18.71 10.08
C THR A 23 15.38 -18.18 11.51
N GLN A 24 16.48 -17.57 11.96
CA GLN A 24 16.64 -17.05 13.33
C GLN A 24 16.70 -15.51 13.39
N THR A 25 16.49 -14.84 12.28
CA THR A 25 16.61 -13.38 12.16
C THR A 25 15.21 -12.74 12.17
N SER A 26 14.98 -11.83 13.08
CA SER A 26 13.77 -11.01 13.09
C SER A 26 13.88 -9.86 12.08
N LEU A 27 12.75 -9.19 11.79
CA LEU A 27 12.76 -7.97 10.97
C LEU A 27 13.60 -6.86 11.61
N VAL A 28 13.64 -6.79 12.95
CA VAL A 28 14.46 -5.81 13.68
C VAL A 28 15.94 -6.08 13.44
N ASP A 29 16.38 -7.34 13.53
CA ASP A 29 17.79 -7.69 13.30
C ASP A 29 18.21 -7.35 11.87
N LEU A 30 17.36 -7.62 10.88
CA LEU A 30 17.61 -7.24 9.48
C LEU A 30 17.83 -5.73 9.31
N LEU A 31 17.05 -4.91 10.01
CA LEU A 31 17.16 -3.45 9.93
C LEU A 31 18.37 -2.94 10.74
N ASP A 32 18.68 -3.54 11.89
CA ASP A 32 19.86 -3.20 12.70
C ASP A 32 21.16 -3.38 11.91
N GLU A 33 21.25 -4.42 11.05
CA GLU A 33 22.38 -4.56 10.11
C GLU A 33 22.55 -3.31 9.23
N SER A 34 21.46 -2.74 8.76
CA SER A 34 21.48 -1.55 7.90
C SER A 34 21.87 -0.29 8.68
N PHE A 35 21.37 -0.12 9.91
CA PHE A 35 21.76 0.97 10.79
C PHE A 35 23.25 0.93 11.11
N ALA A 36 23.79 -0.26 11.39
CA ALA A 36 25.21 -0.44 11.63
C ALA A 36 26.08 -0.18 10.39
N ARG A 37 25.57 -0.57 9.20
CA ARG A 37 26.31 -0.46 7.93
C ARG A 37 26.36 0.97 7.39
N TYR A 38 25.28 1.78 7.60
CA TYR A 38 25.13 3.08 6.96
C TYR A 38 24.92 4.25 7.93
N PRO A 39 25.57 4.34 9.11
CA PRO A 39 25.22 5.26 10.18
C PRO A 39 25.17 6.74 9.73
N LYS A 40 26.08 7.14 8.84
CA LYS A 40 26.23 8.52 8.38
C LYS A 40 25.37 8.89 7.16
N ARG A 41 24.76 7.90 6.47
CA ARG A 41 23.86 8.20 5.36
C ARG A 41 22.59 8.84 5.88
N LYS A 42 21.95 9.70 5.05
CA LYS A 42 20.61 10.21 5.35
C LYS A 42 19.62 9.05 5.25
N ALA A 43 18.84 8.81 6.31
CA ALA A 43 17.78 7.78 6.30
C ALA A 43 16.45 8.34 5.83
N ILE A 44 16.13 9.56 6.27
CA ILE A 44 14.82 10.18 6.07
C ILE A 44 14.99 11.64 5.71
N GLU A 45 14.14 12.15 4.81
CA GLU A 45 13.88 13.56 4.67
C GLU A 45 12.37 13.82 4.74
N SER A 46 11.94 14.72 5.64
CA SER A 46 10.55 15.11 5.84
C SER A 46 10.47 16.63 5.95
N MET A 47 9.66 17.27 5.13
CA MET A 47 9.44 18.74 5.12
C MET A 47 10.76 19.54 5.08
N GLY A 48 11.79 19.03 4.38
CA GLY A 48 13.10 19.65 4.22
C GLY A 48 13.99 19.56 5.46
N HIS A 49 13.71 18.63 6.37
CA HIS A 49 14.59 18.23 7.48
C HIS A 49 15.01 16.78 7.31
N SER A 50 16.30 16.51 7.42
CA SER A 50 16.87 15.17 7.20
C SER A 50 17.36 14.58 8.52
N PHE A 51 17.27 13.26 8.64
CA PHE A 51 17.85 12.47 9.72
C PHE A 51 18.79 11.42 9.13
N SER A 52 19.94 11.22 9.75
CA SER A 52 20.83 10.12 9.43
C SER A 52 20.28 8.79 9.96
N TYR A 53 20.88 7.67 9.50
CA TYR A 53 20.60 6.33 10.05
C TYR A 53 20.93 6.28 11.55
N GLU A 54 22.04 6.87 11.96
CA GLU A 54 22.44 6.94 13.38
C GLU A 54 21.41 7.71 14.22
N GLU A 55 20.96 8.88 13.76
CA GLU A 55 19.93 9.67 14.47
C GLU A 55 18.60 8.92 14.55
N LEU A 56 18.18 8.26 13.46
CA LEU A 56 16.95 7.44 13.44
C LEU A 56 17.08 6.24 14.38
N ASN A 57 18.27 5.61 14.42
CA ASN A 57 18.57 4.52 15.34
C ASN A 57 18.38 4.96 16.79
N VAL A 58 19.05 6.05 17.18
CA VAL A 58 18.98 6.60 18.54
C VAL A 58 17.56 6.97 18.93
N LEU A 59 16.81 7.68 18.05
CA LEU A 59 15.44 8.09 18.34
C LEU A 59 14.49 6.89 18.47
N SER A 60 14.66 5.86 17.65
CA SER A 60 13.83 4.66 17.76
C SER A 60 14.17 3.80 18.99
N GLU A 61 15.43 3.78 19.42
CA GLU A 61 15.83 3.15 20.69
C GLU A 61 15.27 3.91 21.89
N GLN A 62 15.32 5.24 21.89
CA GLN A 62 14.71 6.05 22.93
C GLN A 62 13.21 5.79 23.03
N PHE A 63 12.53 5.71 21.88
CA PHE A 63 11.09 5.40 21.88
C PHE A 63 10.81 3.97 22.36
N ALA A 64 11.64 2.98 21.99
CA ALA A 64 11.56 1.61 22.48
C ALA A 64 11.75 1.54 24.00
N SER A 65 12.75 2.25 24.52
CA SER A 65 13.04 2.34 25.96
C SER A 65 11.86 2.96 26.73
N TYR A 66 11.24 4.01 26.19
CA TYR A 66 10.01 4.58 26.76
C TYR A 66 8.88 3.55 26.79
N LEU A 67 8.65 2.81 25.70
CA LEU A 67 7.61 1.77 25.67
C LEU A 67 7.89 0.66 26.68
N GLN A 68 9.15 0.26 26.88
CA GLN A 68 9.54 -0.70 27.91
C GLN A 68 9.24 -0.19 29.32
N SER A 69 9.43 1.12 29.58
CA SER A 69 9.14 1.73 30.90
C SER A 69 7.63 1.74 31.24
N LEU A 70 6.77 1.39 30.29
CA LEU A 70 5.34 1.26 30.52
C LEU A 70 4.92 -0.14 31.04
N ASP A 71 5.88 -1.03 31.26
CA ASP A 71 5.67 -2.42 31.73
C ASP A 71 4.65 -3.20 30.90
N LEU A 72 4.68 -3.01 29.58
CA LEU A 72 3.80 -3.71 28.65
C LEU A 72 4.32 -5.13 28.41
N PRO A 73 3.46 -6.16 28.48
CA PRO A 73 3.83 -7.52 28.07
C PRO A 73 4.32 -7.54 26.60
N MET A 74 5.34 -8.36 26.32
CA MET A 74 5.76 -8.62 24.94
C MET A 74 4.56 -9.02 24.07
N GLY A 75 4.53 -8.57 22.81
CA GLY A 75 3.41 -8.78 21.92
C GLY A 75 2.21 -7.88 22.16
N SER A 76 2.25 -6.94 23.13
CA SER A 76 1.21 -5.91 23.27
C SER A 76 1.14 -5.04 22.01
N ARG A 77 -0.09 -4.61 21.64
CA ARG A 77 -0.34 -3.88 20.40
C ARG A 77 -0.22 -2.38 20.60
N VAL A 78 0.56 -1.76 19.70
CA VAL A 78 0.77 -0.31 19.58
C VAL A 78 0.13 0.16 18.28
N ALA A 79 -0.97 0.87 18.37
CA ALA A 79 -1.64 1.48 17.22
C ALA A 79 -0.93 2.77 16.82
N ILE A 80 -0.64 2.93 15.53
CA ILE A 80 0.11 4.08 14.99
C ILE A 80 -0.71 4.77 13.91
N MET A 81 -1.10 6.03 14.14
CA MET A 81 -1.99 6.81 13.27
C MET A 81 -1.31 8.12 12.83
N PHE A 82 -0.50 8.03 11.78
CA PHE A 82 0.26 9.15 11.22
C PHE A 82 0.16 9.23 9.70
N PRO A 83 0.30 10.42 9.11
CA PRO A 83 0.71 10.54 7.71
C PRO A 83 2.20 10.14 7.57
N ASN A 84 2.76 10.26 6.36
CA ASN A 84 4.18 9.99 6.13
C ASN A 84 5.06 11.09 6.73
N VAL A 85 5.39 10.92 8.00
CA VAL A 85 6.29 11.80 8.77
C VAL A 85 7.31 10.98 9.55
N THR A 86 8.40 11.61 9.98
CA THR A 86 9.49 10.94 10.70
C THR A 86 9.01 10.19 11.95
N GLN A 87 8.04 10.74 12.66
CA GLN A 87 7.48 10.15 13.88
C GLN A 87 6.85 8.79 13.66
N TYR A 88 6.27 8.56 12.46
CA TYR A 88 5.74 7.23 12.11
C TYR A 88 6.83 6.16 12.15
N LEU A 89 7.97 6.43 11.50
CA LEU A 89 9.09 5.48 11.44
C LEU A 89 9.73 5.26 12.80
N ILE A 90 9.90 6.32 13.60
CA ILE A 90 10.43 6.21 14.97
C ILE A 90 9.50 5.35 15.84
N ALA A 91 8.17 5.59 15.77
CA ALA A 91 7.18 4.86 16.55
C ALA A 91 7.11 3.38 16.13
N MET A 92 7.13 3.11 14.82
CA MET A 92 7.12 1.76 14.27
C MET A 92 8.36 0.97 14.66
N LEU A 93 9.56 1.54 14.41
CA LEU A 93 10.82 0.90 14.76
C LEU A 93 10.95 0.69 16.27
N GLY A 94 10.57 1.70 17.06
CA GLY A 94 10.62 1.60 18.52
C GLY A 94 9.66 0.55 19.09
N ALA A 95 8.45 0.44 18.54
CA ALA A 95 7.52 -0.62 18.94
C ALA A 95 8.06 -2.01 18.60
N LEU A 96 8.55 -2.22 17.38
CA LEU A 96 9.15 -3.50 16.98
C LEU A 96 10.37 -3.85 17.83
N ARG A 97 11.26 -2.88 18.12
CA ARG A 97 12.45 -3.07 18.98
C ARG A 97 12.10 -3.43 20.42
N ALA A 98 11.00 -2.90 20.93
CA ALA A 98 10.49 -3.25 22.24
C ALA A 98 9.80 -4.63 22.29
N GLY A 99 9.74 -5.37 21.19
CA GLY A 99 9.04 -6.66 21.08
C GLY A 99 7.52 -6.54 21.07
N LEU A 100 7.00 -5.38 20.62
CA LEU A 100 5.58 -5.07 20.55
C LEU A 100 5.06 -5.18 19.12
N VAL A 101 3.75 -5.35 18.98
CA VAL A 101 3.07 -5.51 17.68
C VAL A 101 2.59 -4.15 17.18
N VAL A 102 2.97 -3.78 15.97
CA VAL A 102 2.50 -2.57 15.32
C VAL A 102 1.13 -2.79 14.68
N VAL A 103 0.18 -1.92 15.02
CA VAL A 103 -1.14 -1.86 14.36
C VAL A 103 -1.20 -0.59 13.53
N ASN A 104 -1.08 -0.73 12.22
CA ASN A 104 -1.15 0.41 11.31
C ASN A 104 -2.58 0.93 11.20
N VAL A 105 -2.79 2.20 11.55
CA VAL A 105 -4.10 2.85 11.50
C VAL A 105 -4.14 3.85 10.36
N ASN A 106 -5.18 3.76 9.53
CA ASN A 106 -5.42 4.75 8.49
C ASN A 106 -5.79 6.12 9.12
N PRO A 107 -5.02 7.20 8.85
CA PRO A 107 -5.30 8.51 9.42
C PRO A 107 -6.65 9.11 9.00
N LEU A 108 -7.26 8.58 7.95
CA LEU A 108 -8.56 9.05 7.43
C LEU A 108 -9.76 8.27 7.97
N TYR A 109 -9.56 7.38 8.93
CA TYR A 109 -10.65 6.64 9.54
C TYR A 109 -11.60 7.58 10.29
N THR A 110 -12.88 7.26 10.22
CA THR A 110 -13.91 7.83 11.10
C THR A 110 -13.74 7.31 12.53
N SER A 111 -14.36 7.96 13.49
CA SER A 111 -14.35 7.51 14.89
C SER A 111 -14.84 6.06 15.03
N ARG A 112 -15.88 5.66 14.28
CA ARG A 112 -16.42 4.29 14.28
C ARG A 112 -15.40 3.25 13.77
N GLU A 113 -14.68 3.55 12.68
CA GLU A 113 -13.67 2.65 12.13
C GLU A 113 -12.47 2.54 13.06
N LEU A 114 -12.05 3.64 13.66
CA LEU A 114 -10.97 3.68 14.64
C LEU A 114 -11.35 2.90 15.91
N GLU A 115 -12.57 3.09 16.45
CA GLU A 115 -13.09 2.34 17.60
C GLU A 115 -13.04 0.83 17.35
N HIS A 116 -13.56 0.41 16.18
CA HIS A 116 -13.53 -1.00 15.80
C HIS A 116 -12.09 -1.53 15.78
N GLN A 117 -11.16 -0.86 15.08
CA GLN A 117 -9.80 -1.35 14.94
C GLN A 117 -9.05 -1.40 16.27
N LEU A 118 -9.20 -0.40 17.14
CA LEU A 118 -8.55 -0.37 18.45
C LEU A 118 -9.05 -1.49 19.37
N ASN A 119 -10.36 -1.76 19.35
CA ASN A 119 -10.96 -2.82 20.17
C ASN A 119 -10.65 -4.23 19.61
N ASP A 120 -10.77 -4.43 18.31
CA ASP A 120 -10.46 -5.72 17.68
C ASP A 120 -8.98 -6.09 17.85
N SER A 121 -8.07 -5.14 17.63
CA SER A 121 -6.64 -5.34 17.86
C SER A 121 -6.26 -5.41 19.33
N GLN A 122 -7.14 -4.98 20.24
CA GLN A 122 -6.86 -4.82 21.68
C GLN A 122 -5.61 -3.95 21.91
N ALA A 123 -5.49 -2.85 21.18
CA ALA A 123 -4.35 -1.94 21.30
C ALA A 123 -4.30 -1.29 22.68
N LEU A 124 -3.15 -1.39 23.37
CA LEU A 124 -2.94 -0.78 24.68
C LEU A 124 -2.33 0.62 24.59
N VAL A 125 -1.62 0.89 23.51
CA VAL A 125 -0.99 2.18 23.23
C VAL A 125 -1.50 2.71 21.90
N LEU A 126 -1.82 4.00 21.86
CA LEU A 126 -2.14 4.73 20.63
C LEU A 126 -1.13 5.85 20.44
N VAL A 127 -0.42 5.85 19.33
CA VAL A 127 0.51 6.92 18.92
C VAL A 127 -0.07 7.61 17.70
N LEU A 128 -0.38 8.91 17.81
CA LEU A 128 -1.11 9.59 16.73
C LEU A 128 -0.62 11.02 16.50
N SER A 129 -0.86 11.49 15.27
CA SER A 129 -0.69 12.90 14.94
C SER A 129 -1.84 13.73 15.50
N GLU A 130 -1.53 14.89 16.05
CA GLU A 130 -2.46 15.84 16.66
C GLU A 130 -3.66 16.17 15.78
N ASN A 131 -3.48 16.17 14.47
CA ASN A 131 -4.55 16.43 13.50
C ASN A 131 -5.74 15.46 13.63
N PHE A 132 -5.51 14.26 14.14
CA PHE A 132 -6.52 13.21 14.26
C PHE A 132 -6.97 12.97 15.71
N ALA A 133 -6.44 13.72 16.67
CA ALA A 133 -6.74 13.56 18.08
C ALA A 133 -8.23 13.75 18.41
N HIS A 134 -8.91 14.66 17.71
CA HIS A 134 -10.35 14.89 17.85
C HIS A 134 -11.21 13.67 17.47
N ILE A 135 -10.72 12.79 16.57
CA ILE A 135 -11.39 11.55 16.19
C ILE A 135 -11.31 10.56 17.35
N TYR A 136 -10.12 10.40 17.94
CA TYR A 136 -9.92 9.51 19.08
C TYR A 136 -10.71 10.00 20.31
N GLN A 137 -10.78 11.30 20.56
CA GLN A 137 -11.54 11.87 21.69
C GLN A 137 -12.99 11.38 21.74
N GLN A 138 -13.63 11.17 20.58
CA GLN A 138 -15.03 10.72 20.51
C GLN A 138 -15.24 9.29 21.00
N ILE A 139 -14.15 8.53 21.10
CA ILE A 139 -14.17 7.08 21.41
C ILE A 139 -13.24 6.69 22.55
N ALA A 140 -12.57 7.66 23.18
CA ALA A 140 -11.53 7.39 24.17
C ALA A 140 -11.99 6.43 25.29
N GLU A 141 -13.20 6.65 25.80
CA GLU A 141 -13.81 5.82 26.86
C GLU A 141 -14.34 4.47 26.38
N LYS A 142 -14.39 4.25 25.05
CA LYS A 142 -14.93 3.02 24.43
C LYS A 142 -13.85 2.05 23.97
N THR A 143 -12.59 2.36 24.25
CA THR A 143 -11.45 1.57 23.77
C THR A 143 -10.61 1.00 24.91
N SER A 144 -9.83 -0.04 24.63
CA SER A 144 -8.88 -0.65 25.58
C SER A 144 -7.57 0.14 25.71
N VAL A 145 -7.40 1.26 25.05
CA VAL A 145 -6.18 2.08 25.05
C VAL A 145 -5.90 2.63 26.45
N LYS A 146 -4.72 2.32 26.98
CA LYS A 146 -4.27 2.76 28.31
C LYS A 146 -3.33 3.96 28.26
N ARG A 147 -2.62 4.13 27.14
CA ARG A 147 -1.65 5.22 26.95
C ARG A 147 -1.82 5.83 25.57
N VAL A 148 -1.87 7.15 25.54
CA VAL A 148 -1.95 7.92 24.29
C VAL A 148 -0.73 8.81 24.17
N ILE A 149 -0.06 8.74 23.02
CA ILE A 149 1.12 9.54 22.70
C ILE A 149 0.76 10.40 21.50
N VAL A 150 0.87 11.72 21.64
CA VAL A 150 0.47 12.68 20.60
C VAL A 150 1.69 13.44 20.09
N SER A 151 1.82 13.55 18.77
CA SER A 151 2.83 14.39 18.13
C SER A 151 2.20 15.44 17.23
N SER A 152 2.74 16.65 17.26
CA SER A 152 2.45 17.66 16.25
C SER A 152 3.30 17.43 15.01
N LEU A 153 2.82 17.89 13.82
CA LEU A 153 3.51 17.67 12.54
C LEU A 153 4.93 18.27 12.51
N GLY A 154 5.15 19.39 13.20
CA GLY A 154 6.42 20.08 13.27
C GLY A 154 7.37 19.56 14.33
N ASP A 155 6.95 18.60 15.18
CA ASP A 155 7.84 17.99 16.14
C ASP A 155 9.02 17.32 15.41
N LEU A 156 10.21 17.42 15.94
CA LEU A 156 11.47 16.92 15.34
C LEU A 156 11.96 17.67 14.09
N LEU A 157 11.35 18.79 13.68
CA LEU A 157 11.84 19.62 12.56
C LEU A 157 12.79 20.74 13.01
N GLY A 158 13.29 20.68 14.25
CA GLY A 158 14.12 21.72 14.83
C GLY A 158 13.38 23.07 14.93
N PRO A 159 14.06 24.22 14.80
CA PRO A 159 13.43 25.54 14.93
C PRO A 159 12.28 25.78 13.93
N LYS A 160 12.32 25.17 12.73
CA LYS A 160 11.24 25.25 11.74
C LYS A 160 9.94 24.60 12.24
N GLY A 161 10.04 23.64 13.14
CA GLY A 161 8.89 22.92 13.67
C GLY A 161 7.89 23.81 14.37
N LEU A 162 8.34 24.82 15.09
CA LEU A 162 7.48 25.81 15.76
C LEU A 162 6.62 26.57 14.72
N LEU A 163 7.23 26.96 13.59
CA LEU A 163 6.51 27.64 12.51
C LEU A 163 5.52 26.70 11.82
N VAL A 164 5.88 25.44 11.60
CA VAL A 164 4.98 24.42 11.03
C VAL A 164 3.78 24.20 11.95
N ASN A 165 4.00 24.02 13.25
CA ASN A 165 2.93 23.81 14.24
C ASN A 165 2.02 25.05 14.35
N PHE A 166 2.61 26.25 14.36
CA PHE A 166 1.85 27.49 14.36
C PHE A 166 0.98 27.62 13.08
N ALA A 167 1.57 27.39 11.91
CA ALA A 167 0.86 27.45 10.64
C ALA A 167 -0.28 26.40 10.55
N ALA A 168 -0.04 25.17 11.01
CA ALA A 168 -1.04 24.10 11.02
C ALA A 168 -2.24 24.47 11.93
N ARG A 169 -1.98 25.05 13.10
CA ARG A 169 -2.99 25.36 14.10
C ARG A 169 -3.76 26.65 13.79
N TYR A 170 -3.07 27.73 13.45
CA TYR A 170 -3.68 29.08 13.38
C TYR A 170 -3.92 29.58 11.96
N ILE A 171 -3.08 29.18 10.98
CA ILE A 171 -3.22 29.63 9.59
C ILE A 171 -4.08 28.64 8.80
N LYS A 172 -3.67 27.37 8.74
CA LYS A 172 -4.38 26.32 7.98
C LYS A 172 -5.57 25.75 8.76
N LYS A 173 -5.62 25.92 10.08
CA LYS A 173 -6.67 25.43 10.98
C LYS A 173 -6.99 23.94 10.77
N ILE A 174 -5.98 23.12 10.51
CA ILE A 174 -6.11 21.67 10.28
C ILE A 174 -6.02 20.84 11.56
N ILE A 175 -5.92 21.49 12.72
CA ILE A 175 -5.90 20.85 14.04
C ILE A 175 -7.16 21.30 14.78
N PRO A 176 -8.22 20.47 14.81
CA PRO A 176 -9.42 20.72 15.64
C PRO A 176 -9.06 20.71 17.13
N GLN A 177 -9.93 21.31 17.96
CA GLN A 177 -9.77 21.26 19.42
C GLN A 177 -9.99 19.82 19.92
N TRP A 178 -9.16 19.44 20.87
CA TRP A 178 -9.24 18.15 21.57
C TRP A 178 -8.67 18.28 22.98
N ALA A 179 -9.13 17.42 23.90
CA ALA A 179 -8.66 17.38 25.28
C ALA A 179 -8.84 15.96 25.85
N PHE A 180 -7.74 15.29 26.14
CA PHE A 180 -7.66 14.03 26.89
C PHE A 180 -6.26 13.84 27.47
N PRO A 181 -6.07 13.02 28.52
CA PRO A 181 -4.75 12.72 29.07
C PRO A 181 -3.84 12.07 28.01
N HIS A 182 -2.64 12.62 27.83
CA HIS A 182 -1.69 12.13 26.84
C HIS A 182 -0.24 12.45 27.26
N THR A 183 0.70 11.75 26.65
CA THR A 183 2.14 12.08 26.67
C THR A 183 2.48 12.72 25.32
N ARG A 184 3.27 13.81 25.32
CA ARG A 184 3.80 14.33 24.06
C ARG A 184 4.87 13.38 23.51
N PHE A 185 4.95 13.25 22.20
CA PHE A 185 5.92 12.38 21.54
C PHE A 185 7.37 12.77 21.90
N THR A 186 7.65 14.07 21.97
CA THR A 186 8.95 14.60 22.41
C THR A 186 9.27 14.25 23.86
N ASP A 187 8.27 14.28 24.74
CA ASP A 187 8.44 13.93 26.15
C ASP A 187 8.68 12.41 26.29
N ALA A 188 7.98 11.59 25.48
CA ALA A 188 8.21 10.16 25.43
C ALA A 188 9.67 9.83 25.05
N LEU A 189 10.23 10.53 24.04
CA LEU A 189 11.64 10.39 23.68
C LEU A 189 12.59 10.81 24.80
N GLN A 190 12.31 11.94 25.48
CA GLN A 190 13.13 12.40 26.59
C GLN A 190 13.08 11.46 27.80
N LEU A 191 11.89 10.92 28.12
CA LEU A 191 11.74 9.90 29.16
C LEU A 191 12.50 8.62 28.79
N GLY A 192 12.36 8.15 27.54
CA GLY A 192 13.09 6.99 27.05
C GLY A 192 14.60 7.13 27.10
N LYS A 193 15.12 8.36 26.88
CA LYS A 193 16.56 8.64 27.02
C LYS A 193 17.09 8.46 28.47
N GLN A 194 16.20 8.53 29.46
CA GLN A 194 16.55 8.34 30.87
C GLN A 194 16.63 6.86 31.28
N HIS A 195 16.13 5.96 30.46
CA HIS A 195 16.13 4.52 30.67
C HIS A 195 17.11 3.83 29.72
N LEU A 196 17.73 2.75 30.17
CA LEU A 196 18.59 1.94 29.30
C LEU A 196 17.69 1.01 28.45
N PHE A 197 17.77 1.14 27.14
CA PHE A 197 17.12 0.20 26.23
C PHE A 197 17.71 -1.20 26.40
N GLN A 198 16.84 -2.17 26.67
CA GLN A 198 17.20 -3.59 26.74
C GLN A 198 16.68 -4.29 25.48
N LYS A 199 17.58 -4.63 24.55
CA LYS A 199 17.19 -5.32 23.32
C LYS A 199 16.63 -6.72 23.65
N PRO A 200 15.32 -6.97 23.44
CA PRO A 200 14.75 -8.29 23.67
C PRO A 200 15.16 -9.25 22.54
N THR A 201 15.19 -10.55 22.82
CA THR A 201 15.23 -11.58 21.79
C THR A 201 13.85 -11.69 21.16
N ILE A 202 13.74 -11.44 19.86
CA ILE A 202 12.49 -11.46 19.12
C ILE A 202 12.42 -12.75 18.29
N ASP A 203 11.44 -13.61 18.56
CA ASP A 203 11.17 -14.79 17.75
C ASP A 203 10.75 -14.35 16.33
N PRO A 204 11.37 -14.85 15.25
CA PRO A 204 10.93 -14.60 13.89
C PRO A 204 9.46 -14.97 13.62
N ASN A 205 8.89 -15.89 14.41
CA ASN A 205 7.47 -16.25 14.37
C ASN A 205 6.58 -15.35 15.24
N ALA A 206 7.13 -14.41 15.99
CA ALA A 206 6.32 -13.41 16.67
C ALA A 206 5.60 -12.49 15.67
N ILE A 207 4.47 -11.93 16.08
CA ILE A 207 3.69 -10.99 15.27
C ILE A 207 4.45 -9.66 15.21
N ALA A 208 4.75 -9.19 14.00
CA ALA A 208 5.31 -7.87 13.77
C ALA A 208 4.22 -6.81 13.54
N PHE A 209 3.23 -7.15 12.70
CA PHE A 209 2.15 -6.24 12.33
C PHE A 209 0.78 -6.91 12.37
N LEU A 210 -0.22 -6.14 12.78
CA LEU A 210 -1.61 -6.36 12.43
C LEU A 210 -1.98 -5.35 11.35
N GLN A 211 -2.10 -5.84 10.11
CA GLN A 211 -2.40 -5.00 8.96
C GLN A 211 -3.88 -5.11 8.61
N TYR A 212 -4.66 -4.09 8.96
CA TYR A 212 -6.09 -4.09 8.72
C TYR A 212 -6.40 -3.83 7.25
N THR A 213 -7.25 -4.69 6.70
CA THR A 213 -7.72 -4.58 5.32
C THR A 213 -9.12 -4.00 5.29
N GLY A 214 -9.37 -3.07 4.39
CA GLY A 214 -10.73 -2.64 4.08
C GLY A 214 -11.50 -3.78 3.43
N GLY A 215 -12.01 -4.69 4.24
CA GLY A 215 -12.81 -5.82 3.77
C GLY A 215 -13.99 -5.33 2.94
N THR A 216 -14.25 -6.02 1.83
CA THR A 216 -15.34 -5.69 0.91
C THR A 216 -16.68 -6.22 1.39
N THR A 217 -16.64 -7.06 2.43
CA THR A 217 -17.81 -7.71 3.04
C THR A 217 -18.30 -7.05 4.33
N GLY A 218 -17.71 -5.92 4.78
CA GLY A 218 -18.20 -5.18 5.95
C GLY A 218 -17.13 -4.65 6.87
N VAL A 219 -16.72 -5.42 7.85
CA VAL A 219 -15.80 -5.01 8.93
C VAL A 219 -14.37 -5.34 8.52
N SER A 220 -13.43 -4.40 8.74
CA SER A 220 -12.02 -4.62 8.42
C SER A 220 -11.43 -5.71 9.33
N LYS A 221 -10.58 -6.57 8.74
CA LYS A 221 -9.92 -7.69 9.42
C LYS A 221 -8.42 -7.42 9.52
N GLY A 222 -7.81 -7.78 10.63
CA GLY A 222 -6.37 -7.65 10.83
C GLY A 222 -5.62 -8.86 10.26
N ALA A 223 -4.90 -8.70 9.15
CA ALA A 223 -3.96 -9.72 8.69
C ALA A 223 -2.78 -9.79 9.66
N THR A 224 -2.51 -10.99 10.18
CA THR A 224 -1.43 -11.24 11.14
C THR A 224 -0.14 -11.52 10.39
N LEU A 225 0.76 -10.53 10.37
CA LEU A 225 2.05 -10.63 9.71
C LEU A 225 3.16 -10.87 10.74
N LEU A 226 3.84 -11.99 10.61
CA LEU A 226 4.97 -12.34 11.45
C LEU A 226 6.24 -11.62 11.00
N HIS A 227 7.22 -11.47 11.90
CA HIS A 227 8.52 -10.90 11.53
C HIS A 227 9.11 -11.59 10.30
N ARG A 228 9.07 -12.94 10.25
CA ARG A 228 9.57 -13.72 9.12
C ARG A 228 8.81 -13.47 7.80
N ASN A 229 7.51 -13.17 7.86
CA ASN A 229 6.74 -12.93 6.62
C ASN A 229 7.19 -11.63 5.95
N VAL A 230 7.27 -10.56 6.73
CA VAL A 230 7.66 -9.23 6.23
C VAL A 230 9.13 -9.23 5.82
N LEU A 231 10.02 -9.84 6.64
CA LEU A 231 11.44 -10.03 6.32
C LEU A 231 11.62 -10.76 4.98
N ALA A 232 10.89 -11.86 4.78
CA ALA A 232 10.96 -12.62 3.54
C ALA A 232 10.59 -11.75 2.33
N ASN A 233 9.52 -10.96 2.45
CA ASN A 233 9.07 -10.11 1.34
C ASN A 233 10.03 -8.94 1.05
N VAL A 234 10.66 -8.37 2.08
CA VAL A 234 11.74 -7.39 1.90
C VAL A 234 12.90 -8.00 1.12
N LEU A 235 13.36 -9.21 1.49
CA LEU A 235 14.46 -9.89 0.81
C LEU A 235 14.09 -10.35 -0.62
N GLN A 236 12.86 -10.81 -0.84
CA GLN A 236 12.35 -11.14 -2.17
C GLN A 236 12.36 -9.92 -3.10
N THR A 237 11.89 -8.78 -2.59
CA THR A 237 11.85 -7.53 -3.36
C THR A 237 13.26 -6.97 -3.59
N ASP A 238 14.15 -7.08 -2.60
CA ASP A 238 15.56 -6.70 -2.71
C ASP A 238 16.26 -7.48 -3.85
N ALA A 239 16.11 -8.80 -3.85
CA ALA A 239 16.66 -9.66 -4.90
C ALA A 239 16.03 -9.39 -6.28
N TRP A 240 14.74 -9.05 -6.34
CA TRP A 240 14.05 -8.76 -7.59
C TRP A 240 14.54 -7.47 -8.26
N LEU A 241 14.92 -6.48 -7.46
CA LEU A 241 15.43 -5.20 -7.96
C LEU A 241 16.94 -5.21 -8.23
N GLU A 242 17.67 -6.22 -7.77
CA GLU A 242 19.13 -6.32 -7.92
C GLU A 242 19.63 -6.13 -9.37
N PRO A 243 18.99 -6.68 -10.41
CA PRO A 243 19.45 -6.49 -11.79
C PRO A 243 19.54 -5.04 -12.25
N VAL A 244 18.73 -4.14 -11.68
CA VAL A 244 18.74 -2.70 -12.00
C VAL A 244 19.60 -1.92 -11.01
N LEU A 245 19.73 -2.40 -9.77
CA LEU A 245 20.38 -1.64 -8.70
C LEU A 245 21.84 -2.03 -8.48
N ARG A 246 22.34 -3.13 -9.10
CA ARG A 246 23.72 -3.62 -8.89
C ARG A 246 24.80 -2.58 -9.20
N ASP A 247 24.60 -1.79 -10.25
CA ASP A 247 25.58 -0.79 -10.67
C ASP A 247 25.47 0.51 -9.85
N GLN A 248 24.57 0.55 -8.89
CA GLN A 248 24.31 1.71 -8.02
C GLN A 248 24.81 1.51 -6.59
N HIS A 249 25.61 0.46 -6.31
CA HIS A 249 26.02 0.10 -4.94
C HIS A 249 26.76 1.22 -4.20
N ASP A 250 27.50 2.08 -4.91
CA ASP A 250 28.26 3.19 -4.33
C ASP A 250 27.40 4.44 -4.10
N GLN A 251 26.23 4.52 -4.72
CA GLN A 251 25.32 5.65 -4.60
C GLN A 251 24.24 5.39 -3.54
N GLN A 252 23.82 6.45 -2.88
CA GLN A 252 22.65 6.36 -2.01
C GLN A 252 21.38 6.47 -2.86
N LEU A 253 20.58 5.41 -2.87
CA LEU A 253 19.28 5.41 -3.54
C LEU A 253 18.28 6.31 -2.83
N VAL A 254 17.42 6.99 -3.59
CA VAL A 254 16.35 7.85 -3.08
C VAL A 254 15.00 7.25 -3.42
N PHE A 255 14.24 6.91 -2.38
CA PHE A 255 12.91 6.32 -2.45
C PHE A 255 11.85 7.39 -2.21
N LEU A 256 10.98 7.64 -3.18
CA LEU A 256 9.84 8.54 -2.99
C LEU A 256 8.73 7.82 -2.20
N CYS A 257 8.46 8.26 -0.99
CA CYS A 257 7.40 7.70 -0.13
C CYS A 257 6.13 8.56 -0.22
N ALA A 258 5.47 8.54 -1.39
CA ALA A 258 4.22 9.25 -1.62
C ALA A 258 2.97 8.42 -1.25
N LEU A 259 3.08 7.09 -1.18
CA LEU A 259 2.00 6.24 -0.69
C LEU A 259 2.01 6.19 0.85
N PRO A 260 0.84 6.09 1.51
CA PRO A 260 0.77 6.02 2.98
C PRO A 260 1.54 4.82 3.53
N MET A 261 2.51 5.06 4.42
CA MET A 261 3.29 3.99 5.07
C MET A 261 2.47 3.15 6.06
N THR A 262 1.28 3.59 6.43
CA THR A 262 0.30 2.77 7.15
C THR A 262 -0.33 1.68 6.27
N HIS A 263 -0.10 1.74 4.96
CA HIS A 263 -0.48 0.69 4.01
C HIS A 263 0.73 -0.19 3.70
N ILE A 264 0.54 -1.51 3.67
CA ILE A 264 1.62 -2.50 3.56
C ILE A 264 2.49 -2.32 2.30
N PHE A 265 1.93 -1.84 1.19
CA PHE A 265 2.70 -1.59 -0.03
C PHE A 265 3.81 -0.55 0.21
N ALA A 266 3.48 0.61 0.75
CA ALA A 266 4.48 1.63 1.06
C ALA A 266 5.37 1.23 2.24
N LEU A 267 4.82 0.52 3.23
CA LEU A 267 5.60 0.02 4.36
C LEU A 267 6.75 -0.88 3.88
N THR A 268 6.45 -1.89 3.05
CA THR A 268 7.47 -2.85 2.59
C THR A 268 8.30 -2.29 1.43
N ALA A 269 7.64 -1.83 0.34
CA ALA A 269 8.35 -1.48 -0.89
C ALA A 269 9.02 -0.10 -0.87
N CYS A 270 8.65 0.79 0.07
CA CYS A 270 9.36 2.07 0.26
C CYS A 270 10.18 2.03 1.56
N ALA A 271 9.50 1.94 2.72
CA ALA A 271 10.16 2.17 4.00
C ALA A 271 11.16 1.05 4.35
N LEU A 272 10.70 -0.19 4.46
CA LEU A 272 11.57 -1.29 4.91
C LEU A 272 12.65 -1.64 3.88
N LEU A 273 12.29 -1.70 2.59
CA LEU A 273 13.26 -1.94 1.52
C LEU A 273 14.27 -0.78 1.41
N GLY A 274 13.80 0.46 1.47
CA GLY A 274 14.67 1.63 1.43
C GLY A 274 15.66 1.66 2.60
N LEU A 275 15.20 1.37 3.82
CA LEU A 275 16.08 1.23 4.99
C LEU A 275 17.08 0.07 4.82
N ARG A 276 16.64 -1.08 4.30
CA ARG A 276 17.51 -2.23 4.02
C ARG A 276 18.64 -1.89 3.06
N LYS A 277 18.36 -1.10 2.03
CA LYS A 277 19.33 -0.67 1.01
C LYS A 277 20.23 0.50 1.46
N GLY A 278 20.07 1.04 2.66
CA GLY A 278 20.79 2.26 3.09
C GLY A 278 20.35 3.49 2.29
N GLY A 279 19.13 3.48 1.77
CA GLY A 279 18.54 4.53 0.94
C GLY A 279 18.04 5.73 1.75
N LEU A 280 17.76 6.83 1.06
CA LEU A 280 17.04 7.99 1.60
C LEU A 280 15.54 7.82 1.35
N LEU A 281 14.74 7.88 2.39
CA LEU A 281 13.28 7.92 2.32
C LEU A 281 12.82 9.38 2.22
N LEU A 282 12.35 9.80 1.07
CA LEU A 282 11.79 11.13 0.83
C LEU A 282 10.29 11.09 1.16
N LEU A 283 9.91 11.56 2.35
CA LEU A 283 8.55 11.43 2.88
C LEU A 283 7.62 12.51 2.35
N VAL A 284 6.50 12.10 1.79
CA VAL A 284 5.42 12.98 1.31
C VAL A 284 4.24 12.90 2.28
N ALA A 285 4.10 13.90 3.14
CA ALA A 285 3.05 13.91 4.17
C ALA A 285 1.62 14.02 3.59
N ASN A 286 1.47 14.71 2.46
CA ASN A 286 0.19 14.85 1.76
C ASN A 286 0.35 14.61 0.25
N PRO A 287 0.19 13.38 -0.24
CA PRO A 287 0.32 13.06 -1.66
C PRO A 287 -0.82 13.62 -2.53
N ARG A 288 -1.89 14.14 -1.94
CA ARG A 288 -2.98 14.82 -2.67
C ARG A 288 -2.62 16.25 -3.09
N ASP A 289 -1.61 16.84 -2.45
CA ASP A 289 -1.02 18.11 -2.89
C ASP A 289 -0.05 17.87 -4.06
N ILE A 290 -0.62 17.68 -5.25
CA ILE A 290 0.13 17.40 -6.48
C ILE A 290 1.13 18.53 -6.80
N THR A 291 0.74 19.79 -6.57
CA THR A 291 1.63 20.93 -6.76
C THR A 291 2.83 20.90 -5.82
N GLY A 292 2.59 20.57 -4.54
CA GLY A 292 3.66 20.38 -3.54
C GLY A 292 4.57 19.20 -3.91
N LEU A 293 4.01 18.09 -4.38
CA LEU A 293 4.77 16.92 -4.83
C LEU A 293 5.67 17.26 -6.05
N ILE A 294 5.16 17.97 -7.04
CA ILE A 294 5.96 18.42 -8.20
C ILE A 294 7.12 19.33 -7.75
N LYS A 295 6.86 20.26 -6.82
CA LYS A 295 7.93 21.11 -6.26
C LYS A 295 8.97 20.30 -5.49
N LEU A 296 8.55 19.24 -4.78
CA LEU A 296 9.47 18.34 -4.11
C LEU A 296 10.35 17.58 -5.11
N LEU A 297 9.76 17.00 -6.15
CA LEU A 297 10.49 16.30 -7.21
C LEU A 297 11.45 17.23 -7.97
N ALA A 298 11.09 18.51 -8.17
CA ALA A 298 11.97 19.50 -8.76
C ALA A 298 13.22 19.79 -7.90
N LYS A 299 13.12 19.64 -6.57
CA LYS A 299 14.25 19.79 -5.65
C LYS A 299 15.08 18.51 -5.48
N HIS A 300 14.51 17.38 -5.82
CA HIS A 300 15.11 16.05 -5.67
C HIS A 300 15.17 15.31 -7.03
N PRO A 301 15.95 15.82 -8.01
CA PRO A 301 16.11 15.14 -9.30
C PRO A 301 16.85 13.80 -9.18
N GLU A 302 17.42 13.50 -8.00
CA GLU A 302 18.10 12.27 -7.65
C GLU A 302 17.16 11.11 -7.27
N VAL A 303 15.82 11.29 -7.31
CA VAL A 303 14.86 10.20 -7.04
C VAL A 303 15.08 9.03 -7.99
N ASN A 304 15.33 7.85 -7.42
CA ASN A 304 15.61 6.61 -8.16
C ASN A 304 14.41 5.66 -8.21
N ILE A 305 13.65 5.56 -7.11
CA ILE A 305 12.57 4.59 -6.93
C ILE A 305 11.26 5.34 -6.67
N PHE A 306 10.28 5.12 -7.54
CA PHE A 306 8.98 5.78 -7.47
C PHE A 306 7.82 4.76 -7.45
N PRO A 307 7.42 4.26 -6.27
CA PRO A 307 6.19 3.49 -6.13
C PRO A 307 4.96 4.41 -6.14
N GLY A 308 3.94 4.01 -6.87
CA GLY A 308 2.72 4.80 -6.98
C GLY A 308 1.50 3.95 -7.33
N VAL A 309 0.36 4.61 -7.41
CA VAL A 309 -0.91 4.05 -7.89
C VAL A 309 -1.37 4.79 -9.13
N ASN A 310 -2.26 4.18 -9.93
CA ASN A 310 -2.73 4.77 -11.19
C ASN A 310 -3.22 6.21 -11.03
N THR A 311 -3.98 6.50 -9.99
CA THR A 311 -4.53 7.85 -9.74
C THR A 311 -3.46 8.90 -9.46
N LEU A 312 -2.34 8.52 -8.80
CA LEU A 312 -1.21 9.42 -8.57
C LEU A 312 -0.47 9.72 -9.87
N PHE A 313 -0.16 8.68 -10.64
CA PHE A 313 0.50 8.84 -11.95
C PHE A 313 -0.37 9.67 -12.90
N HIS A 314 -1.67 9.37 -12.97
CA HIS A 314 -2.63 10.12 -13.77
C HIS A 314 -2.66 11.61 -13.37
N ALA A 315 -2.71 11.90 -12.07
CA ALA A 315 -2.70 13.29 -11.60
C ALA A 315 -1.40 14.05 -11.95
N LEU A 316 -0.25 13.37 -11.97
CA LEU A 316 1.04 13.96 -12.31
C LEU A 316 1.18 14.21 -13.81
N VAL A 317 0.88 13.23 -14.67
CA VAL A 317 1.11 13.33 -16.12
C VAL A 317 0.22 14.39 -16.81
N HIS A 318 -0.88 14.79 -16.17
CA HIS A 318 -1.76 15.86 -16.67
C HIS A 318 -1.37 17.26 -16.17
N ARG A 319 -0.23 17.40 -15.46
CA ARG A 319 0.29 18.69 -15.02
C ARG A 319 1.41 19.17 -15.94
N PRO A 320 1.27 20.34 -16.60
CA PRO A 320 2.32 20.89 -17.46
C PRO A 320 3.65 21.12 -16.74
N GLU A 321 3.61 21.40 -15.42
CA GLU A 321 4.80 21.56 -14.59
C GLU A 321 5.57 20.26 -14.44
N PHE A 322 4.87 19.11 -14.39
CA PHE A 322 5.49 17.79 -14.27
C PHE A 322 6.28 17.42 -15.52
N SER A 323 5.75 17.71 -16.72
CA SER A 323 6.44 17.42 -17.98
C SER A 323 7.75 18.21 -18.19
N LYS A 324 7.98 19.25 -17.39
CA LYS A 324 9.21 20.04 -17.40
C LYS A 324 10.30 19.50 -16.46
N LEU A 325 9.97 18.53 -15.61
CA LEU A 325 10.93 17.94 -14.69
C LEU A 325 11.93 17.03 -15.44
N LYS A 326 13.17 17.05 -14.97
CA LYS A 326 14.21 16.12 -15.43
C LYS A 326 14.35 15.02 -14.37
N LEU A 327 13.76 13.87 -14.62
CA LEU A 327 13.83 12.70 -13.75
C LEU A 327 14.79 11.64 -14.32
N SER A 328 15.97 12.09 -14.78
CA SER A 328 16.96 11.23 -15.45
C SER A 328 17.59 10.17 -14.55
N ASN A 329 17.47 10.33 -13.23
CA ASN A 329 17.98 9.36 -12.25
C ASN A 329 16.93 8.31 -11.84
N LEU A 330 15.72 8.39 -12.41
CA LEU A 330 14.65 7.44 -12.12
C LEU A 330 14.99 6.08 -12.73
N LEU A 331 15.24 5.10 -11.86
CA LEU A 331 15.60 3.72 -12.25
C LEU A 331 14.39 2.82 -12.31
N VAL A 332 13.50 2.94 -11.33
CA VAL A 332 12.36 2.04 -11.17
C VAL A 332 11.09 2.82 -10.85
N THR A 333 10.07 2.64 -11.68
CA THR A 333 8.70 3.09 -11.38
C THR A 333 7.81 1.86 -11.18
N ILE A 334 7.16 1.74 -10.03
CA ILE A 334 6.30 0.60 -9.71
C ILE A 334 4.86 1.07 -9.52
N GLY A 335 3.96 0.54 -10.33
CA GLY A 335 2.52 0.70 -10.18
C GLY A 335 1.90 -0.49 -9.46
N GLY A 336 1.11 -0.27 -8.42
CA GLY A 336 0.48 -1.35 -7.66
C GLY A 336 -0.78 -0.91 -6.91
N GLY A 337 -1.41 -1.85 -6.20
CA GLY A 337 -2.58 -1.61 -5.38
C GLY A 337 -3.90 -1.45 -6.15
N MET A 338 -3.85 -1.16 -7.43
CA MET A 338 -4.99 -1.09 -8.37
C MET A 338 -4.50 -1.29 -9.79
N ALA A 339 -5.43 -1.59 -10.71
CA ALA A 339 -5.11 -1.70 -12.13
C ALA A 339 -4.49 -0.40 -12.66
N MET A 340 -3.44 -0.55 -13.47
CA MET A 340 -2.77 0.56 -14.16
C MET A 340 -3.39 0.75 -15.54
N GLN A 341 -3.83 1.95 -15.85
CA GLN A 341 -4.36 2.28 -17.17
C GLN A 341 -3.21 2.47 -18.17
N LYS A 342 -3.32 1.79 -19.32
CA LYS A 342 -2.30 1.86 -20.38
C LYS A 342 -2.01 3.31 -20.81
N LYS A 343 -3.05 4.12 -21.02
CA LYS A 343 -2.92 5.55 -21.41
C LYS A 343 -2.09 6.34 -20.39
N THR A 344 -2.29 6.11 -19.10
CA THR A 344 -1.52 6.76 -18.04
C THR A 344 -0.06 6.29 -18.05
N ALA A 345 0.17 4.98 -18.21
CA ALA A 345 1.51 4.41 -18.28
C ALA A 345 2.31 4.88 -19.50
N ASP A 346 1.67 4.92 -20.67
CA ASP A 346 2.30 5.42 -21.90
C ASP A 346 2.66 6.91 -21.78
N HIS A 347 1.78 7.72 -21.19
CA HIS A 347 2.03 9.16 -20.97
C HIS A 347 3.15 9.40 -19.95
N TRP A 348 3.16 8.60 -18.86
CA TRP A 348 4.26 8.61 -17.89
C TRP A 348 5.60 8.30 -18.55
N GLN A 349 5.67 7.24 -19.35
CA GLN A 349 6.89 6.85 -20.05
C GLN A 349 7.33 7.91 -21.06
N ALA A 350 6.41 8.55 -21.77
CA ALA A 350 6.72 9.64 -22.71
C ALA A 350 7.37 10.86 -22.02
N ILE A 351 6.98 11.16 -20.76
CA ILE A 351 7.55 12.26 -19.99
C ILE A 351 8.87 11.87 -19.32
N THR A 352 8.92 10.70 -18.69
CA THR A 352 10.04 10.32 -17.80
C THR A 352 11.10 9.46 -18.48
N GLY A 353 10.78 8.86 -19.62
CA GLY A 353 11.61 7.83 -20.26
C GLY A 353 11.57 6.46 -19.56
N ASN A 354 10.93 6.36 -18.39
CA ASN A 354 10.92 5.15 -17.57
C ASN A 354 9.52 4.49 -17.59
N PRO A 355 9.39 3.21 -17.96
CA PRO A 355 8.12 2.52 -17.97
C PRO A 355 7.61 2.23 -16.55
N ILE A 356 6.30 2.06 -16.39
CA ILE A 356 5.71 1.62 -15.13
C ILE A 356 5.69 0.09 -15.09
N ALA A 357 6.49 -0.51 -14.22
CA ALA A 357 6.41 -1.93 -13.89
C ALA A 357 5.22 -2.16 -12.94
N GLN A 358 4.32 -3.07 -13.28
CA GLN A 358 3.24 -3.43 -12.37
C GLN A 358 3.70 -4.43 -11.32
N GLY A 359 3.24 -4.21 -10.07
CA GLY A 359 3.35 -5.16 -8.98
C GLY A 359 1.97 -5.52 -8.42
N TYR A 360 1.80 -6.78 -8.06
CA TYR A 360 0.61 -7.32 -7.44
C TYR A 360 0.92 -7.87 -6.04
N GLY A 361 -0.03 -7.66 -5.16
CA GLY A 361 0.02 -8.19 -3.81
C GLY A 361 -1.17 -7.74 -2.96
N LEU A 362 -1.23 -8.29 -1.75
CA LEU A 362 -2.29 -8.06 -0.78
C LEU A 362 -1.69 -7.76 0.60
N SER A 363 -2.49 -7.23 1.50
CA SER A 363 -2.05 -7.08 2.90
C SER A 363 -1.68 -8.43 3.50
N GLU A 364 -2.37 -9.46 3.11
CA GLU A 364 -2.22 -10.86 3.52
C GLU A 364 -0.92 -11.51 2.99
N THR A 365 -0.19 -10.82 2.10
CA THR A 365 1.05 -11.35 1.48
C THR A 365 2.29 -10.45 1.69
N SER A 366 2.26 -9.48 2.59
CA SER A 366 3.36 -8.66 3.15
C SER A 366 4.10 -7.65 2.24
N PRO A 367 3.67 -7.10 1.11
CA PRO A 367 2.49 -7.44 0.32
C PRO A 367 2.78 -8.22 -0.96
N VAL A 368 4.04 -8.24 -1.48
CA VAL A 368 4.35 -8.49 -2.90
C VAL A 368 4.29 -9.98 -3.24
N VAL A 369 3.56 -10.32 -4.29
CA VAL A 369 3.42 -11.68 -4.83
C VAL A 369 4.05 -11.79 -6.21
N CYS A 370 3.61 -10.93 -7.14
CA CYS A 370 4.11 -10.89 -8.51
C CYS A 370 4.57 -9.46 -8.85
N VAL A 371 5.61 -9.34 -9.63
CA VAL A 371 6.09 -8.07 -10.17
C VAL A 371 6.61 -8.29 -11.59
N ASN A 372 6.35 -7.33 -12.49
CA ASN A 372 7.07 -7.29 -13.74
C ASN A 372 8.57 -7.15 -13.50
N THR A 373 9.37 -7.69 -14.39
CA THR A 373 10.81 -7.43 -14.34
C THR A 373 11.05 -5.90 -14.37
N PRO A 374 11.97 -5.38 -13.54
CA PRO A 374 12.31 -3.96 -13.58
C PRO A 374 13.01 -3.53 -14.89
N LEU A 375 13.34 -4.51 -15.76
CA LEU A 375 13.99 -4.32 -17.06
C LEU A 375 13.00 -4.23 -18.23
N ILE A 376 11.69 -4.04 -17.98
CA ILE A 376 10.73 -3.84 -19.08
C ILE A 376 11.04 -2.57 -19.84
N GLU A 377 10.86 -2.62 -21.17
CA GLU A 377 11.04 -1.47 -22.06
C GLU A 377 9.75 -0.66 -22.25
N LYS A 378 8.60 -1.29 -21.97
CA LYS A 378 7.26 -0.67 -22.12
C LYS A 378 6.26 -1.32 -21.15
N PHE A 379 5.18 -0.61 -20.90
CA PHE A 379 4.06 -1.13 -20.12
C PHE A 379 3.43 -2.37 -20.79
N THR A 380 3.27 -3.46 -20.05
CA THR A 380 2.80 -4.75 -20.56
C THR A 380 1.33 -5.05 -20.26
N GLY A 381 0.75 -4.41 -19.24
CA GLY A 381 -0.57 -4.76 -18.71
C GLY A 381 -0.57 -5.98 -17.77
N LEU A 382 0.52 -6.74 -17.73
CA LEU A 382 0.68 -7.93 -16.89
C LEU A 382 1.08 -7.51 -15.47
N ILE A 383 0.75 -8.31 -14.46
CA ILE A 383 1.23 -8.10 -13.09
C ILE A 383 2.59 -8.77 -12.82
N GLY A 384 3.15 -9.41 -13.83
CA GLY A 384 4.50 -9.97 -13.83
C GLY A 384 4.59 -11.42 -13.40
N LEU A 385 5.74 -11.78 -12.86
CA LEU A 385 6.11 -13.13 -12.45
C LEU A 385 6.06 -13.24 -10.92
N PRO A 386 5.74 -14.43 -10.37
CA PRO A 386 5.89 -14.71 -8.95
C PRO A 386 7.31 -14.43 -8.46
N LEU A 387 7.44 -13.79 -7.28
CA LEU A 387 8.75 -13.55 -6.66
C LEU A 387 9.45 -14.86 -6.25
N PRO A 388 10.77 -14.84 -6.02
CA PRO A 388 11.48 -16.00 -5.47
C PRO A 388 10.79 -16.61 -4.25
N ASN A 389 10.79 -17.93 -4.12
CA ASN A 389 10.12 -18.71 -3.08
C ASN A 389 8.58 -18.56 -3.06
N THR A 390 7.98 -17.89 -4.03
CA THR A 390 6.53 -17.76 -4.15
C THR A 390 5.98 -18.72 -5.18
N ASP A 391 4.91 -19.42 -4.83
CA ASP A 391 4.17 -20.29 -5.72
C ASP A 391 2.79 -19.70 -5.99
N VAL A 392 2.40 -19.64 -7.26
CA VAL A 392 1.11 -19.14 -7.70
C VAL A 392 0.43 -20.21 -8.56
N VAL A 393 -0.80 -20.52 -8.21
CA VAL A 393 -1.66 -21.43 -8.98
C VAL A 393 -2.98 -20.75 -9.28
N ILE A 394 -3.57 -21.10 -10.40
CA ILE A 394 -4.92 -20.67 -10.79
C ILE A 394 -5.88 -21.82 -10.51
N LEU A 395 -6.89 -21.59 -9.66
CA LEU A 395 -7.86 -22.62 -9.28
C LEU A 395 -9.25 -22.31 -9.83
N GLY A 396 -9.89 -23.32 -10.37
CA GLY A 396 -11.29 -23.28 -10.76
C GLY A 396 -12.25 -23.30 -9.56
N GLU A 397 -13.53 -23.12 -9.80
CA GLU A 397 -14.57 -23.18 -8.76
C GLU A 397 -14.64 -24.56 -8.06
N ASP A 398 -14.22 -25.62 -8.75
CA ASP A 398 -14.12 -26.99 -8.22
C ASP A 398 -12.82 -27.23 -7.41
N GLY A 399 -11.98 -26.22 -7.24
CA GLY A 399 -10.70 -26.29 -6.53
C GLY A 399 -9.57 -26.98 -7.31
N LYS A 400 -9.81 -27.34 -8.60
CA LYS A 400 -8.74 -27.92 -9.44
C LYS A 400 -7.93 -26.83 -10.13
N ARG A 401 -6.69 -27.16 -10.44
CA ARG A 401 -5.81 -26.27 -11.20
C ARG A 401 -6.34 -26.09 -12.63
N MET A 402 -6.41 -24.83 -13.04
CA MET A 402 -6.78 -24.47 -14.41
C MET A 402 -5.61 -24.69 -15.36
N PRO A 403 -5.90 -25.03 -16.63
CA PRO A 403 -4.92 -25.00 -17.71
C PRO A 403 -4.31 -23.61 -17.88
N MET A 404 -3.10 -23.55 -18.45
CA MET A 404 -2.46 -22.26 -18.78
C MET A 404 -3.34 -21.46 -19.75
N GLY A 405 -3.49 -20.17 -19.47
CA GLY A 405 -4.34 -19.24 -20.22
C GLY A 405 -5.81 -19.25 -19.81
N GLU A 406 -6.25 -20.17 -18.98
CA GLU A 406 -7.63 -20.21 -18.49
C GLU A 406 -7.77 -19.47 -17.15
N ALA A 407 -8.87 -18.73 -17.01
CA ALA A 407 -9.13 -17.90 -15.84
C ALA A 407 -9.68 -18.70 -14.66
N GLY A 408 -9.20 -18.38 -13.46
CA GLY A 408 -9.65 -18.91 -12.18
C GLY A 408 -9.19 -18.03 -11.05
N GLU A 409 -9.36 -18.47 -9.80
CA GLU A 409 -8.90 -17.75 -8.62
C GLU A 409 -7.38 -17.85 -8.49
N ILE A 410 -6.70 -16.71 -8.33
CA ILE A 410 -5.27 -16.65 -8.04
C ILE A 410 -5.05 -17.12 -6.60
N CYS A 411 -4.34 -18.22 -6.43
CA CYS A 411 -4.01 -18.79 -5.12
C CYS A 411 -2.50 -18.81 -4.92
N ILE A 412 -2.06 -18.44 -3.71
CA ILE A 412 -0.69 -18.03 -3.41
C ILE A 412 -0.14 -18.86 -2.26
N GLN A 413 1.08 -19.37 -2.41
CA GLN A 413 1.84 -19.98 -1.33
C GLN A 413 3.25 -19.39 -1.31
N GLY A 414 3.74 -18.99 -0.12
CA GLY A 414 5.06 -18.40 0.01
C GLY A 414 5.35 -17.96 1.44
N PRO A 415 6.63 -17.67 1.75
CA PRO A 415 7.06 -17.29 3.09
C PRO A 415 6.48 -15.95 3.55
N GLN A 416 6.06 -15.10 2.62
CA GLN A 416 5.47 -13.79 2.88
C GLN A 416 3.97 -13.84 3.21
N VAL A 417 3.30 -15.00 3.06
CA VAL A 417 1.86 -15.15 3.34
C VAL A 417 1.61 -15.07 4.84
N MET A 418 0.56 -14.35 5.24
CA MET A 418 0.16 -14.15 6.63
C MET A 418 -0.07 -15.45 7.39
N ALA A 419 -0.01 -15.39 8.72
CA ALA A 419 -0.38 -16.51 9.58
C ALA A 419 -1.91 -16.75 9.64
N GLY A 420 -2.70 -15.73 9.33
CA GLY A 420 -4.17 -15.74 9.34
C GLY A 420 -4.74 -14.40 9.72
N TYR A 421 -6.05 -14.31 9.90
CA TYR A 421 -6.72 -13.13 10.42
C TYR A 421 -6.76 -13.15 11.95
N TRP A 422 -6.41 -12.01 12.54
CA TRP A 422 -6.36 -11.83 13.99
C TRP A 422 -7.71 -12.15 14.65
N ASN A 423 -7.70 -13.05 15.65
CA ASN A 423 -8.89 -13.51 16.39
C ASN A 423 -10.03 -14.06 15.50
N GLN A 424 -9.75 -14.43 14.24
CA GLN A 424 -10.77 -14.91 13.30
C GLN A 424 -10.38 -16.26 12.64
N PRO A 425 -10.34 -17.36 13.39
CA PRO A 425 -9.92 -18.66 12.87
C PRO A 425 -10.85 -19.20 11.77
N GLU A 426 -12.16 -18.93 11.86
CA GLU A 426 -13.13 -19.34 10.83
C GLU A 426 -12.89 -18.61 9.49
N GLU A 427 -12.66 -17.31 9.55
CA GLU A 427 -12.36 -16.52 8.36
C GLU A 427 -10.99 -16.92 7.76
N THR A 428 -10.04 -17.27 8.63
CA THR A 428 -8.73 -17.79 8.19
C THR A 428 -8.90 -19.11 7.44
N ARG A 429 -9.69 -20.07 7.97
CA ARG A 429 -9.94 -21.37 7.29
C ARG A 429 -10.59 -21.21 5.92
N LYS A 430 -11.46 -20.22 5.72
CA LYS A 430 -12.14 -19.98 4.43
C LYS A 430 -11.20 -19.53 3.32
N VAL A 431 -10.09 -18.87 3.68
CA VAL A 431 -9.16 -18.27 2.71
C VAL A 431 -7.92 -19.11 2.46
N PHE A 432 -7.81 -20.29 3.06
CA PHE A 432 -6.75 -21.24 2.75
C PHE A 432 -7.33 -22.52 2.14
N THR A 433 -6.63 -23.05 1.15
CA THR A 433 -6.92 -24.39 0.62
C THR A 433 -6.37 -25.46 1.56
N VAL A 434 -6.78 -26.72 1.35
CA VAL A 434 -6.31 -27.85 2.17
C VAL A 434 -4.78 -28.06 2.07
N ASP A 435 -4.21 -27.76 0.90
CA ASP A 435 -2.78 -27.84 0.60
C ASP A 435 -2.00 -26.53 0.90
N GLY A 436 -2.65 -25.57 1.58
CA GLY A 436 -2.01 -24.41 2.19
C GLY A 436 -1.83 -23.20 1.25
N TYR A 437 -2.52 -23.14 0.11
CA TYR A 437 -2.56 -21.93 -0.71
C TYR A 437 -3.55 -20.92 -0.14
N PHE A 438 -3.12 -19.67 -0.05
CA PHE A 438 -3.99 -18.54 0.27
C PHE A 438 -4.81 -18.14 -0.96
N LYS A 439 -6.11 -18.08 -0.83
CA LYS A 439 -7.10 -17.68 -1.83
C LYS A 439 -7.23 -16.17 -1.84
N SER A 440 -6.78 -15.54 -2.91
CA SER A 440 -6.71 -14.07 -2.98
C SER A 440 -8.07 -13.37 -3.14
N GLY A 441 -9.07 -14.08 -3.66
CA GLY A 441 -10.34 -13.50 -4.11
C GLY A 441 -10.22 -12.72 -5.42
N ASP A 442 -9.06 -12.76 -6.08
CA ASP A 442 -8.83 -12.13 -7.38
C ASP A 442 -8.86 -13.21 -8.49
N ILE A 443 -9.54 -12.93 -9.59
CA ILE A 443 -9.59 -13.78 -10.79
C ILE A 443 -8.45 -13.37 -11.72
N GLY A 444 -7.75 -14.37 -12.23
CA GLY A 444 -6.68 -14.16 -13.19
C GLY A 444 -6.34 -15.43 -13.95
N PHE A 445 -5.35 -15.35 -14.79
CA PHE A 445 -4.78 -16.51 -15.50
C PHE A 445 -3.26 -16.38 -15.55
N MET A 446 -2.59 -17.51 -15.78
CA MET A 446 -1.15 -17.59 -16.01
C MET A 446 -0.93 -18.08 -17.44
N ASP A 447 -0.06 -17.40 -18.17
CA ASP A 447 0.33 -17.83 -19.52
C ASP A 447 1.39 -18.94 -19.51
N SER A 448 1.76 -19.46 -20.68
CA SER A 448 2.77 -20.51 -20.84
C SER A 448 4.17 -20.10 -20.41
N GLU A 449 4.43 -18.80 -20.34
CA GLU A 449 5.69 -18.22 -19.89
C GLU A 449 5.71 -17.94 -18.38
N GLY A 450 4.57 -18.11 -17.69
CA GLY A 450 4.42 -17.92 -16.26
C GLY A 450 4.07 -16.50 -15.84
N TYR A 451 3.77 -15.60 -16.78
CA TYR A 451 3.26 -14.29 -16.46
C TYR A 451 1.81 -14.36 -16.00
N VAL A 452 1.49 -13.62 -14.95
CA VAL A 452 0.16 -13.57 -14.38
C VAL A 452 -0.56 -12.31 -14.83
N THR A 453 -1.83 -12.47 -15.17
CA THR A 453 -2.76 -11.38 -15.51
C THR A 453 -3.93 -11.41 -14.55
N ILE A 454 -4.29 -10.26 -13.97
CA ILE A 454 -5.54 -10.10 -13.22
C ILE A 454 -6.65 -9.71 -14.19
N VAL A 455 -7.77 -10.40 -14.08
CA VAL A 455 -9.00 -10.06 -14.79
C VAL A 455 -9.87 -9.15 -13.94
N ASP A 456 -10.24 -9.59 -12.73
CA ASP A 456 -11.04 -8.81 -11.78
C ASP A 456 -11.08 -9.48 -10.39
N ARG A 457 -11.94 -8.96 -9.50
CA ARG A 457 -12.26 -9.58 -8.22
C ARG A 457 -13.52 -10.42 -8.29
N ILE A 458 -13.53 -11.58 -7.66
CA ILE A 458 -14.69 -12.49 -7.60
C ILE A 458 -15.96 -11.74 -7.19
N LYS A 459 -15.88 -10.93 -6.16
CA LYS A 459 -17.01 -10.17 -5.57
C LYS A 459 -17.48 -8.95 -6.36
N ASP A 460 -16.65 -8.45 -7.27
CA ASP A 460 -16.97 -7.30 -8.12
C ASP A 460 -17.50 -7.74 -9.49
N MET A 461 -17.37 -9.03 -9.82
CA MET A 461 -17.89 -9.63 -11.02
C MET A 461 -19.42 -9.45 -11.10
N ILE A 462 -19.91 -9.02 -12.26
CA ILE A 462 -21.32 -8.75 -12.54
C ILE A 462 -21.90 -9.93 -13.29
N VAL A 463 -23.07 -10.43 -12.87
CA VAL A 463 -23.73 -11.56 -13.55
C VAL A 463 -24.94 -11.07 -14.33
N VAL A 464 -24.78 -10.91 -15.64
CA VAL A 464 -25.82 -10.40 -16.54
C VAL A 464 -26.45 -11.57 -17.31
N GLY A 465 -27.64 -11.99 -16.89
CA GLY A 465 -28.36 -13.10 -17.60
C GLY A 465 -27.56 -14.40 -17.62
N GLY A 466 -26.77 -14.69 -16.59
CA GLY A 466 -25.89 -15.85 -16.49
C GLY A 466 -24.50 -15.67 -17.08
N PHE A 467 -24.22 -14.54 -17.75
CA PHE A 467 -22.90 -14.23 -18.29
C PHE A 467 -22.08 -13.43 -17.27
N LYS A 468 -20.81 -13.82 -17.08
CA LYS A 468 -19.86 -13.12 -16.22
C LYS A 468 -19.32 -11.89 -16.97
N VAL A 469 -19.44 -10.72 -16.36
CA VAL A 469 -18.89 -9.44 -16.83
C VAL A 469 -17.93 -8.93 -15.79
N PHE A 470 -16.73 -8.61 -16.22
CA PHE A 470 -15.67 -8.10 -15.38
C PHE A 470 -15.62 -6.57 -15.47
N PRO A 471 -15.89 -5.84 -14.37
CA PRO A 471 -15.85 -4.38 -14.34
C PRO A 471 -14.58 -3.77 -14.95
N ASN A 472 -13.42 -4.33 -14.67
CA ASN A 472 -12.14 -3.80 -15.16
C ASN A 472 -12.07 -3.80 -16.71
N GLU A 473 -12.62 -4.81 -17.38
CA GLU A 473 -12.66 -4.87 -18.85
C GLU A 473 -13.50 -3.72 -19.42
N VAL A 474 -14.64 -3.45 -18.80
CA VAL A 474 -15.53 -2.36 -19.22
C VAL A 474 -14.91 -1.00 -18.90
N GLU A 475 -14.27 -0.86 -17.73
CA GLU A 475 -13.56 0.35 -17.32
C GLU A 475 -12.38 0.67 -18.25
N GLU A 476 -11.63 -0.33 -18.72
CA GLU A 476 -10.53 -0.15 -19.67
C GLU A 476 -11.03 0.43 -21.00
N VAL A 477 -12.14 -0.10 -21.53
CA VAL A 477 -12.78 0.42 -22.74
C VAL A 477 -13.25 1.85 -22.52
N LEU A 478 -13.94 2.13 -21.42
CA LEU A 478 -14.41 3.49 -21.09
C LEU A 478 -13.24 4.48 -20.94
N ALA A 479 -12.16 4.10 -20.26
CA ALA A 479 -10.99 4.95 -20.05
C ALA A 479 -10.24 5.27 -21.36
N SER A 480 -10.39 4.44 -22.40
CA SER A 480 -9.82 4.72 -23.72
C SER A 480 -10.57 5.81 -24.49
N MET A 481 -11.84 6.08 -24.13
CA MET A 481 -12.67 7.08 -24.79
C MET A 481 -12.20 8.52 -24.48
N PRO A 482 -12.01 9.38 -25.50
CA PRO A 482 -11.72 10.81 -25.26
C PRO A 482 -12.87 11.47 -24.47
N GLY A 483 -12.51 12.31 -23.51
CA GLY A 483 -13.48 13.03 -22.66
C GLY A 483 -13.87 12.32 -21.36
N ILE A 484 -13.38 11.10 -21.12
CA ILE A 484 -13.51 10.41 -19.85
C ILE A 484 -12.21 10.60 -19.04
N HIS A 485 -12.36 11.26 -17.89
CA HIS A 485 -11.26 11.48 -16.93
C HIS A 485 -11.06 10.26 -16.03
N GLU A 486 -12.14 9.78 -15.42
CA GLU A 486 -12.17 8.56 -14.59
C GLU A 486 -13.50 7.85 -14.76
N CYS A 487 -13.50 6.55 -14.55
CA CYS A 487 -14.73 5.77 -14.54
C CYS A 487 -14.69 4.64 -13.50
N ALA A 488 -15.88 4.21 -13.08
CA ALA A 488 -16.07 3.02 -12.26
C ALA A 488 -17.30 2.27 -12.74
N VAL A 489 -17.19 0.95 -12.79
CA VAL A 489 -18.26 0.06 -13.25
C VAL A 489 -18.70 -0.85 -12.11
N VAL A 490 -20.01 -0.99 -11.94
CA VAL A 490 -20.61 -1.84 -10.90
C VAL A 490 -21.84 -2.58 -11.45
N GLY A 491 -22.13 -3.74 -10.85
CA GLY A 491 -23.42 -4.42 -11.03
C GLY A 491 -24.51 -3.74 -10.20
N VAL A 492 -25.70 -3.61 -10.79
CA VAL A 492 -26.91 -3.21 -10.07
C VAL A 492 -28.02 -4.20 -10.38
N GLU A 493 -28.84 -4.49 -9.38
CA GLU A 493 -29.93 -5.46 -9.51
C GLU A 493 -30.89 -5.12 -10.66
N HIS A 494 -31.31 -6.16 -11.37
CA HIS A 494 -32.26 -6.05 -12.48
C HIS A 494 -33.22 -7.22 -12.49
N ARG A 495 -34.52 -6.94 -12.51
CA ARG A 495 -35.61 -7.93 -12.34
C ARG A 495 -35.56 -9.15 -13.29
N LYS A 496 -35.07 -8.97 -14.54
CA LYS A 496 -35.05 -10.04 -15.55
C LYS A 496 -33.67 -10.67 -15.78
N LEU A 497 -32.60 -9.99 -15.44
CA LEU A 497 -31.22 -10.39 -15.80
C LEU A 497 -30.33 -10.69 -14.58
N GLY A 498 -30.87 -10.62 -13.37
CA GLY A 498 -30.12 -10.68 -12.15
C GLY A 498 -29.42 -9.35 -11.90
N GLU A 499 -28.40 -9.03 -12.69
CA GLU A 499 -27.72 -7.73 -12.66
C GLU A 499 -27.64 -7.10 -14.04
N ILE A 500 -27.37 -5.80 -14.08
CA ILE A 500 -26.96 -5.05 -15.26
C ILE A 500 -25.72 -4.21 -14.96
N VAL A 501 -24.96 -3.92 -16.00
CA VAL A 501 -23.77 -3.08 -15.92
C VAL A 501 -24.17 -1.61 -15.79
N LYS A 502 -23.67 -0.92 -14.76
CA LYS A 502 -23.83 0.52 -14.54
C LYS A 502 -22.45 1.18 -14.49
N ALA A 503 -22.25 2.23 -15.27
CA ALA A 503 -21.02 3.00 -15.31
C ALA A 503 -21.22 4.37 -14.64
N TYR A 504 -20.27 4.75 -13.77
CA TYR A 504 -20.12 6.08 -13.22
C TYR A 504 -18.90 6.74 -13.85
N ILE A 505 -19.07 7.94 -14.40
CA ILE A 505 -18.06 8.60 -15.23
C ILE A 505 -17.81 10.02 -14.71
N VAL A 506 -16.54 10.34 -14.49
CA VAL A 506 -16.08 11.71 -14.31
C VAL A 506 -15.65 12.23 -15.68
N LYS A 507 -16.31 13.28 -16.14
CA LYS A 507 -15.99 13.91 -17.43
C LYS A 507 -14.70 14.73 -17.33
N ASP A 508 -13.96 14.74 -18.41
CA ASP A 508 -12.95 15.77 -18.67
C ASP A 508 -13.66 17.06 -19.14
N LYS A 509 -12.94 18.01 -19.72
CA LYS A 509 -13.47 19.31 -20.18
C LYS A 509 -14.41 19.23 -21.41
N TYR A 510 -14.75 18.03 -21.89
CA TYR A 510 -15.57 17.82 -23.07
C TYR A 510 -17.05 17.64 -22.71
N ASP A 511 -17.91 18.08 -23.64
CA ASP A 511 -19.36 17.91 -23.53
C ASP A 511 -19.75 16.48 -23.98
N LEU A 512 -19.51 15.51 -23.11
CA LEU A 512 -19.77 14.10 -23.36
C LEU A 512 -21.19 13.73 -22.92
N THR A 513 -21.94 13.06 -23.81
CA THR A 513 -23.32 12.62 -23.55
C THR A 513 -23.40 11.13 -23.27
N ASN A 514 -24.52 10.68 -22.66
CA ASN A 514 -24.80 9.25 -22.50
C ASN A 514 -24.84 8.51 -23.84
N ALA A 515 -25.36 9.18 -24.89
CA ALA A 515 -25.46 8.58 -26.23
C ALA A 515 -24.08 8.30 -26.83
N ASP A 516 -23.12 9.23 -26.65
CA ASP A 516 -21.75 9.08 -27.14
C ASP A 516 -21.06 7.88 -26.47
N VAL A 517 -21.20 7.76 -25.13
CA VAL A 517 -20.62 6.65 -24.37
C VAL A 517 -21.24 5.31 -24.78
N LEU A 518 -22.57 5.27 -24.93
CA LEU A 518 -23.27 4.04 -25.35
C LEU A 518 -22.88 3.62 -26.76
N GLN A 519 -22.75 4.58 -27.69
CA GLN A 519 -22.33 4.29 -29.06
C GLN A 519 -20.88 3.76 -29.06
N PHE A 520 -19.97 4.40 -28.32
CA PHE A 520 -18.59 3.94 -28.19
C PHE A 520 -18.52 2.50 -27.63
N CYS A 521 -19.26 2.22 -26.56
CA CYS A 521 -19.32 0.88 -25.97
C CYS A 521 -19.94 -0.16 -26.92
N LYS A 522 -20.85 0.27 -27.81
CA LYS A 522 -21.46 -0.63 -28.80
C LYS A 522 -20.46 -1.14 -29.84
N GLU A 523 -19.47 -0.35 -30.14
CA GLU A 523 -18.40 -0.68 -31.10
C GLU A 523 -17.32 -1.58 -30.49
N GLN A 524 -17.09 -1.47 -29.17
CA GLN A 524 -15.97 -2.09 -28.48
C GLN A 524 -16.35 -3.30 -27.62
N LEU A 525 -17.62 -3.42 -27.21
CA LEU A 525 -18.08 -4.43 -26.26
C LEU A 525 -19.24 -5.27 -26.80
N THR A 526 -19.26 -6.56 -26.41
CA THR A 526 -20.43 -7.43 -26.65
C THR A 526 -21.65 -6.93 -25.86
N SER A 527 -22.84 -7.26 -26.34
CA SER A 527 -24.08 -6.65 -25.84
C SER A 527 -24.32 -6.79 -24.34
N TYR A 528 -23.97 -7.93 -23.73
CA TYR A 528 -24.16 -8.16 -22.29
C TYR A 528 -23.14 -7.44 -21.41
N LYS A 529 -21.98 -7.02 -21.95
CA LYS A 529 -20.94 -6.24 -21.24
C LYS A 529 -21.20 -4.73 -21.27
N ARG A 530 -22.09 -4.25 -22.16
CA ARG A 530 -22.32 -2.81 -22.33
C ARG A 530 -23.04 -2.22 -21.12
N PRO A 531 -22.61 -1.05 -20.64
CA PRO A 531 -23.36 -0.33 -19.62
C PRO A 531 -24.80 -0.06 -20.08
N ARG A 532 -25.76 -0.42 -19.25
CA ARG A 532 -27.20 -0.09 -19.48
C ARG A 532 -27.61 1.19 -18.75
N LYS A 533 -26.83 1.60 -17.76
CA LYS A 533 -27.00 2.86 -17.06
C LYS A 533 -25.66 3.58 -17.02
N ILE A 534 -25.66 4.88 -17.31
CA ILE A 534 -24.50 5.76 -17.21
C ILE A 534 -24.89 6.94 -16.33
N VAL A 535 -24.04 7.26 -15.37
CA VAL A 535 -24.20 8.40 -14.46
C VAL A 535 -22.94 9.23 -14.50
N PHE A 536 -23.06 10.50 -14.83
CA PHE A 536 -21.96 11.43 -14.71
C PHE A 536 -21.89 11.97 -13.28
N VAL A 537 -20.67 11.97 -12.73
CA VAL A 537 -20.39 12.43 -11.37
C VAL A 537 -19.21 13.41 -11.38
N SER A 538 -19.13 14.27 -10.37
CA SER A 538 -18.01 15.21 -10.22
C SER A 538 -16.73 14.52 -9.76
N GLU A 539 -16.86 13.47 -8.96
CA GLU A 539 -15.74 12.67 -8.45
C GLU A 539 -16.19 11.26 -8.07
N LEU A 540 -15.23 10.34 -8.01
CA LEU A 540 -15.45 8.96 -7.55
C LEU A 540 -14.91 8.79 -6.13
N PRO A 541 -15.60 8.05 -5.24
CA PRO A 541 -15.11 7.75 -3.89
C PRO A 541 -13.83 6.92 -3.93
N LYS A 542 -12.81 7.38 -3.21
CA LYS A 542 -11.47 6.78 -3.20
C LYS A 542 -10.99 6.48 -1.78
N SER A 543 -10.19 5.44 -1.65
CA SER A 543 -9.44 5.14 -0.42
C SER A 543 -8.32 6.16 -0.18
N ASN A 544 -7.63 6.04 0.97
CA ASN A 544 -6.44 6.83 1.30
C ASN A 544 -5.26 6.60 0.33
N VAL A 545 -5.20 5.43 -0.30
CA VAL A 545 -4.22 5.10 -1.34
C VAL A 545 -4.69 5.47 -2.76
N GLY A 546 -5.82 6.16 -2.90
CA GLY A 546 -6.35 6.59 -4.19
C GLY A 546 -7.12 5.51 -4.97
N LYS A 547 -7.38 4.34 -4.39
CA LYS A 547 -8.15 3.28 -5.03
C LYS A 547 -9.64 3.60 -5.02
N ILE A 548 -10.32 3.44 -6.17
CA ILE A 548 -11.78 3.62 -6.27
C ILE A 548 -12.49 2.56 -5.41
N LEU A 549 -13.42 3.02 -4.58
CA LEU A 549 -14.19 2.18 -3.66
C LEU A 549 -15.52 1.78 -4.31
N ARG A 550 -15.53 0.70 -5.13
CA ARG A 550 -16.75 0.23 -5.83
C ARG A 550 -17.95 0.03 -4.90
N ARG A 551 -17.72 -0.37 -3.64
CA ARG A 551 -18.78 -0.47 -2.65
C ARG A 551 -19.46 0.89 -2.38
N GLU A 552 -18.70 1.95 -2.30
CA GLU A 552 -19.25 3.30 -2.10
C GLU A 552 -19.84 3.84 -3.41
N VAL A 553 -19.25 3.49 -4.56
CA VAL A 553 -19.83 3.81 -5.88
C VAL A 553 -21.23 3.20 -6.05
N ARG A 554 -21.45 1.96 -5.58
CA ARG A 554 -22.80 1.31 -5.61
C ARG A 554 -23.86 2.08 -4.82
N LYS A 555 -23.43 2.86 -3.79
CA LYS A 555 -24.33 3.69 -2.98
C LYS A 555 -24.65 5.05 -3.60
N LEU A 556 -23.90 5.47 -4.61
CA LEU A 556 -24.20 6.67 -5.35
C LEU A 556 -25.51 6.44 -6.10
N GLY A 557 -26.57 7.14 -5.72
CA GLY A 557 -27.88 7.00 -6.33
C GLY A 557 -27.90 7.36 -7.82
N ASP A 558 -29.09 7.25 -8.43
CA ASP A 558 -29.32 7.70 -9.82
C ASP A 558 -29.48 9.25 -9.87
N SER A 559 -28.79 9.99 -9.01
CA SER A 559 -28.86 11.46 -9.02
C SER A 559 -28.34 11.98 -10.36
N SER A 560 -29.26 12.12 -11.29
CA SER A 560 -29.12 12.97 -12.46
C SER A 560 -29.04 14.42 -11.99
N SER A 561 -27.92 15.04 -12.18
CA SER A 561 -27.84 16.50 -12.25
C SER A 561 -28.07 16.96 -13.68
#